data_0a312f000f2cde3e7046cd8162cb35c9
#
_entry.id   0a312f000f2cde3e7046cd8162cb35c9
#
_cell.length_a   1.000
_cell.length_b   1.000
_cell.length_c   1.000
_cell.angle_alpha   90.00
_cell.angle_beta   90.00
_cell.angle_gamma   90.00
#
_symmetry.space_group_name_H-M   'P 1'
#
loop_
_entity.id
_entity.type
_entity.pdbx_description
1 polymer ?
#
loop_
_entity_poly.entity_id
_entity_poly.type
_entity_poly.pdbx_seq_one_letter_code
_entity_poly.pdbx_strand_id
1 'polypeptide(L)'
;IGGGIVGAATFYKLQVKYPNLKIALFEKEALLADHQTGHNSGVIHSGLYYKPGSLKARNCIQGRHELVAFAKEHGINHDVCGKVVVATDASELPNMDRIFKTGLENKIEGIEMINADQVREIEPHVKSIGGIWVPCTGIIDFRGATAKMVEIALSMQEGSKLFLETEVISIDKGEENSTIHTSKGAYEAEYLVFCAGLQADRLARKDGVKLKEQVVGFRGDYYELTPEAKHKVKNLIYPVPNPDFPFLGVHFTRMTDGEVECGPNAVFTFKREGYGKTDFSLKDTYDALTYGGTWKLFFNNMSFGINEYRRAFSKKLFLKTLQRMIPDLTMDDIHPGRSGVRALLLAEDGDTRDDFRIEYHGKSIHVLNAPSPAATASLAIGQYIADEAEKQFNLK
;
A
#
# COMPACT_ATOMS: atom_id res chain seq x y z
N ILE A 1 -7.46 -16.23 -2.11
CA ILE A 1 -8.18 -15.71 -0.95
C ILE A 1 -7.71 -14.29 -0.68
N GLY A 2 -8.66 -13.31 -0.74
CA GLY A 2 -8.43 -11.87 -0.60
C GLY A 2 -8.57 -11.12 -1.92
N GLY A 3 -9.60 -10.26 -2.04
CA GLY A 3 -9.96 -9.46 -3.21
C GLY A 3 -9.30 -8.08 -3.28
N GLY A 4 -8.18 -7.88 -2.56
CA GLY A 4 -7.31 -6.72 -2.75
C GLY A 4 -6.48 -6.83 -4.03
N ILE A 5 -5.77 -5.74 -4.39
CA ILE A 5 -5.04 -5.66 -5.68
C ILE A 5 -4.00 -6.76 -5.87
N VAL A 6 -3.36 -7.24 -4.80
CA VAL A 6 -2.37 -8.35 -4.89
C VAL A 6 -3.07 -9.65 -5.25
N GLY A 7 -4.22 -9.97 -4.61
CA GLY A 7 -5.00 -11.15 -4.93
C GLY A 7 -5.61 -11.10 -6.34
N ALA A 8 -6.13 -9.94 -6.74
CA ALA A 8 -6.67 -9.71 -8.08
C ALA A 8 -5.59 -9.85 -9.17
N ALA A 9 -4.41 -9.25 -8.96
CA ALA A 9 -3.28 -9.38 -9.88
C ALA A 9 -2.77 -10.83 -9.96
N THR A 10 -2.74 -11.55 -8.83
CA THR A 10 -2.38 -12.98 -8.80
C THR A 10 -3.39 -13.81 -9.58
N PHE A 11 -4.68 -13.58 -9.37
CA PHE A 11 -5.76 -14.25 -10.12
C PHE A 11 -5.61 -13.99 -11.62
N TYR A 12 -5.47 -12.72 -12.01
CA TYR A 12 -5.29 -12.32 -13.41
C TYR A 12 -4.06 -13.00 -14.04
N LYS A 13 -2.90 -12.94 -13.40
CA LYS A 13 -1.65 -13.52 -13.93
C LYS A 13 -1.70 -15.05 -14.00
N LEU A 14 -2.32 -15.72 -13.01
CA LEU A 14 -2.55 -17.16 -13.08
C LEU A 14 -3.49 -17.51 -14.23
N GLN A 15 -4.57 -16.76 -14.43
CA GLN A 15 -5.53 -17.05 -15.49
C GLN A 15 -4.94 -16.81 -16.88
N VAL A 16 -4.12 -15.77 -17.05
CA VAL A 16 -3.36 -15.50 -18.29
C VAL A 16 -2.37 -16.64 -18.59
N LYS A 17 -1.67 -17.09 -17.56
CA LYS A 17 -0.63 -18.13 -17.71
C LYS A 17 -1.23 -19.54 -17.91
N TYR A 18 -2.37 -19.79 -17.26
CA TYR A 18 -3.09 -21.08 -17.27
C TYR A 18 -4.56 -20.89 -17.63
N PRO A 19 -4.90 -20.70 -18.91
CA PRO A 19 -6.27 -20.39 -19.34
C PRO A 19 -7.31 -21.47 -18.98
N ASN A 20 -6.87 -22.71 -18.79
CA ASN A 20 -7.75 -23.83 -18.45
C ASN A 20 -7.95 -24.02 -16.95
N LEU A 21 -7.20 -23.32 -16.12
CA LEU A 21 -7.27 -23.45 -14.66
C LEU A 21 -8.56 -22.81 -14.14
N LYS A 22 -9.35 -23.54 -13.38
CA LYS A 22 -10.54 -23.02 -12.70
C LYS A 22 -10.12 -22.41 -11.36
N ILE A 23 -10.30 -21.11 -11.21
CA ILE A 23 -9.87 -20.38 -10.02
C ILE A 23 -11.08 -19.74 -9.32
N ALA A 24 -11.16 -19.89 -8.00
CA ALA A 24 -12.13 -19.19 -7.16
C ALA A 24 -11.44 -18.10 -6.35
N LEU A 25 -11.92 -16.85 -6.50
CA LEU A 25 -11.48 -15.72 -5.68
C LEU A 25 -12.51 -15.46 -4.58
N PHE A 26 -12.08 -15.55 -3.32
CA PHE A 26 -12.92 -15.27 -2.15
C PHE A 26 -12.57 -13.92 -1.55
N GLU A 27 -13.57 -13.06 -1.35
CA GLU A 27 -13.48 -11.79 -0.66
C GLU A 27 -14.58 -11.70 0.41
N LYS A 28 -14.20 -11.28 1.63
CA LYS A 28 -15.13 -11.18 2.76
C LYS A 28 -16.07 -9.99 2.68
N GLU A 29 -15.66 -8.93 1.98
CA GLU A 29 -16.44 -7.72 1.81
C GLU A 29 -17.39 -7.80 0.60
N ALA A 30 -18.35 -6.88 0.54
CA ALA A 30 -19.28 -6.75 -0.58
C ALA A 30 -18.62 -6.23 -1.86
N LEU A 31 -17.43 -5.61 -1.73
CA LEU A 31 -16.69 -5.02 -2.84
C LEU A 31 -15.24 -5.52 -2.85
N LEU A 32 -14.67 -5.61 -4.04
CA LEU A 32 -13.23 -5.76 -4.20
C LEU A 32 -12.51 -4.48 -3.74
N ALA A 33 -11.26 -4.63 -3.30
CA ALA A 33 -10.40 -3.50 -2.93
C ALA A 33 -10.95 -2.63 -1.78
N ASP A 34 -11.74 -3.18 -0.87
CA ASP A 34 -12.40 -2.40 0.17
C ASP A 34 -11.52 -2.02 1.37
N HIS A 35 -10.34 -2.62 1.49
CA HIS A 35 -9.37 -2.33 2.54
C HIS A 35 -8.17 -1.52 2.01
N GLN A 36 -6.92 -1.96 2.25
CA GLN A 36 -5.68 -1.23 1.93
C GLN A 36 -5.61 -0.72 0.48
N THR A 37 -6.16 -1.49 -0.47
CA THR A 37 -6.19 -1.12 -1.88
C THR A 37 -7.05 0.10 -2.16
N GLY A 38 -8.19 0.22 -1.51
CA GLY A 38 -9.10 1.35 -1.66
C GLY A 38 -8.85 2.49 -0.66
N HIS A 39 -7.97 2.27 0.32
CA HIS A 39 -7.65 3.20 1.40
C HIS A 39 -6.16 3.57 1.41
N ASN A 40 -5.65 3.99 0.25
CA ASN A 40 -4.28 4.50 0.06
C ASN A 40 -4.30 5.80 -0.74
N SER A 41 -3.15 6.42 -0.92
CA SER A 41 -3.01 7.71 -1.61
C SER A 41 -3.14 7.65 -3.15
N GLY A 42 -3.48 6.53 -3.75
CA GLY A 42 -3.62 6.40 -5.21
C GLY A 42 -2.34 6.62 -6.03
N VAL A 43 -1.18 6.63 -5.42
CA VAL A 43 0.08 7.05 -6.06
C VAL A 43 0.74 5.90 -6.82
N ILE A 44 1.07 6.14 -8.08
CA ILE A 44 2.00 5.34 -8.87
C ILE A 44 3.41 5.73 -8.48
N HIS A 45 4.07 4.91 -7.66
CA HIS A 45 5.41 5.19 -7.15
C HIS A 45 6.51 4.95 -8.18
N SER A 46 7.57 5.80 -8.16
CA SER A 46 8.72 5.67 -9.06
C SER A 46 9.78 4.66 -8.61
N GLY A 47 9.87 4.36 -7.31
CA GLY A 47 10.98 3.58 -6.75
C GLY A 47 12.13 4.43 -6.18
N LEU A 48 11.94 5.74 -6.08
CA LEU A 48 12.97 6.72 -5.70
C LEU A 48 13.70 6.41 -4.38
N TYR A 49 12.96 5.93 -3.38
CA TYR A 49 13.48 5.76 -2.01
C TYR A 49 14.01 4.36 -1.70
N TYR A 50 13.87 3.42 -2.62
CA TYR A 50 14.17 2.01 -2.33
C TYR A 50 15.62 1.66 -2.61
N LYS A 51 16.18 0.77 -1.77
CA LYS A 51 17.56 0.32 -1.91
C LYS A 51 17.79 -0.25 -3.31
N PRO A 52 18.78 0.26 -4.06
CA PRO A 52 19.10 -0.22 -5.38
C PRO A 52 19.33 -1.74 -5.41
N GLY A 53 18.79 -2.41 -6.43
CA GLY A 53 18.89 -3.85 -6.59
C GLY A 53 17.97 -4.70 -5.69
N SER A 54 17.24 -4.11 -4.72
CA SER A 54 16.26 -4.83 -3.91
C SER A 54 15.07 -5.30 -4.75
N LEU A 55 14.38 -6.36 -4.29
CA LEU A 55 13.13 -6.81 -4.91
C LEU A 55 12.08 -5.70 -4.93
N LYS A 56 12.01 -4.91 -3.87
CA LYS A 56 11.12 -3.76 -3.74
C LYS A 56 11.37 -2.70 -4.82
N ALA A 57 12.63 -2.35 -5.10
CA ALA A 57 12.99 -1.41 -6.16
C ALA A 57 12.65 -1.97 -7.56
N ARG A 58 13.08 -3.20 -7.86
CA ARG A 58 12.83 -3.85 -9.15
C ARG A 58 11.34 -4.02 -9.44
N ASN A 59 10.59 -4.56 -8.49
CA ASN A 59 9.15 -4.77 -8.65
C ASN A 59 8.38 -3.44 -8.78
N CYS A 60 8.83 -2.37 -8.09
CA CYS A 60 8.23 -1.05 -8.24
C CYS A 60 8.42 -0.50 -9.65
N ILE A 61 9.63 -0.54 -10.17
CA ILE A 61 9.96 0.01 -11.49
C ILE A 61 9.26 -0.78 -12.59
N GLN A 62 9.41 -2.11 -12.60
CA GLN A 62 8.74 -2.97 -13.56
C GLN A 62 7.21 -2.86 -13.44
N GLY A 63 6.68 -3.01 -12.23
CA GLY A 63 5.23 -2.99 -11.99
C GLY A 63 4.59 -1.66 -12.33
N ARG A 64 5.29 -0.52 -12.15
CA ARG A 64 4.82 0.78 -12.61
C ARG A 64 4.59 0.81 -14.12
N HIS A 65 5.55 0.32 -14.91
CA HIS A 65 5.40 0.28 -16.37
C HIS A 65 4.23 -0.62 -16.79
N GLU A 66 4.13 -1.82 -16.20
CA GLU A 66 3.04 -2.75 -16.49
C GLU A 66 1.68 -2.15 -16.07
N LEU A 67 1.61 -1.52 -14.91
CA LEU A 67 0.38 -0.93 -14.38
C LEU A 67 -0.11 0.24 -15.24
N VAL A 68 0.79 1.14 -15.67
CA VAL A 68 0.47 2.27 -16.54
C VAL A 68 0.03 1.76 -17.93
N ALA A 69 0.70 0.75 -18.47
CA ALA A 69 0.30 0.12 -19.73
C ALA A 69 -1.09 -0.51 -19.60
N PHE A 70 -1.33 -1.29 -18.54
CA PHE A 70 -2.62 -1.89 -18.24
C PHE A 70 -3.74 -0.83 -18.10
N ALA A 71 -3.44 0.26 -17.38
CA ALA A 71 -4.41 1.33 -17.19
C ALA A 71 -4.79 2.01 -18.50
N LYS A 72 -3.82 2.27 -19.39
CA LYS A 72 -4.05 2.84 -20.74
C LYS A 72 -4.88 1.90 -21.61
N GLU A 73 -4.52 0.61 -21.64
CA GLU A 73 -5.19 -0.39 -22.47
C GLU A 73 -6.65 -0.59 -22.07
N HIS A 74 -6.92 -0.56 -20.76
CA HIS A 74 -8.26 -0.87 -20.23
C HIS A 74 -9.06 0.36 -19.77
N GLY A 75 -8.61 1.57 -20.05
CA GLY A 75 -9.32 2.80 -19.73
C GLY A 75 -9.47 3.09 -18.24
N ILE A 76 -8.51 2.64 -17.42
CA ILE A 76 -8.48 2.94 -15.98
C ILE A 76 -8.04 4.40 -15.79
N ASN A 77 -8.76 5.12 -14.95
CA ASN A 77 -8.45 6.52 -14.66
C ASN A 77 -7.08 6.65 -14.00
N HIS A 78 -6.14 7.32 -14.66
CA HIS A 78 -4.77 7.54 -14.20
C HIS A 78 -4.17 8.78 -14.84
N ASP A 79 -3.15 9.35 -14.19
CA ASP A 79 -2.38 10.46 -14.73
C ASP A 79 -0.93 10.37 -14.23
N VAL A 80 0.03 10.36 -15.17
CA VAL A 80 1.46 10.40 -14.84
C VAL A 80 1.87 11.87 -14.75
N CYS A 81 1.41 12.52 -13.68
CA CYS A 81 1.51 13.96 -13.47
C CYS A 81 2.85 14.44 -12.93
N GLY A 82 3.69 13.54 -12.44
CA GLY A 82 4.95 13.88 -11.79
C GLY A 82 4.82 14.20 -10.30
N LYS A 83 5.98 14.29 -9.65
CA LYS A 83 6.13 14.59 -8.23
C LYS A 83 7.32 15.52 -7.99
N VAL A 84 7.15 16.50 -7.11
CA VAL A 84 8.26 17.25 -6.54
C VAL A 84 8.56 16.75 -5.11
N VAL A 85 9.83 16.44 -4.83
CA VAL A 85 10.31 16.22 -3.46
C VAL A 85 11.04 17.49 -3.05
N VAL A 86 10.54 18.19 -2.03
CA VAL A 86 11.00 19.54 -1.71
C VAL A 86 11.77 19.60 -0.41
N ALA A 87 12.91 20.32 -0.41
CA ALA A 87 13.60 20.72 0.78
C ALA A 87 13.11 22.10 1.23
N THR A 88 12.65 22.20 2.47
CA THR A 88 12.17 23.43 3.09
C THR A 88 13.18 24.07 4.05
N ASP A 89 14.21 23.31 4.40
CA ASP A 89 15.28 23.71 5.31
C ASP A 89 16.65 23.19 4.83
N ALA A 90 17.73 23.94 5.09
CA ALA A 90 19.07 23.56 4.66
C ALA A 90 19.57 22.23 5.24
N SER A 91 19.09 21.85 6.41
CA SER A 91 19.43 20.55 7.03
C SER A 91 18.90 19.34 6.24
N GLU A 92 17.93 19.55 5.36
CA GLU A 92 17.34 18.50 4.51
C GLU A 92 18.16 18.21 3.23
N LEU A 93 19.04 19.15 2.81
CA LEU A 93 19.82 19.05 1.56
C LEU A 93 20.70 17.79 1.48
N PRO A 94 21.46 17.40 2.53
CA PRO A 94 22.29 16.19 2.44
C PRO A 94 21.47 14.92 2.19
N ASN A 95 20.27 14.84 2.78
CA ASN A 95 19.39 13.70 2.54
C ASN A 95 18.72 13.76 1.15
N MET A 96 18.39 14.95 0.67
CA MET A 96 17.92 15.16 -0.69
C MET A 96 18.94 14.66 -1.73
N ASP A 97 20.22 15.02 -1.56
CA ASP A 97 21.31 14.55 -2.44
C ASP A 97 21.44 13.02 -2.41
N ARG A 98 21.34 12.43 -1.22
CA ARG A 98 21.37 10.95 -1.08
C ARG A 98 20.21 10.31 -1.82
N ILE A 99 18.99 10.82 -1.69
CA ILE A 99 17.79 10.31 -2.38
C ILE A 99 17.93 10.46 -3.89
N PHE A 100 18.45 11.59 -4.37
CA PHE A 100 18.69 11.81 -5.78
C PHE A 100 19.68 10.78 -6.36
N LYS A 101 20.81 10.52 -5.67
CA LYS A 101 21.76 9.48 -6.05
C LYS A 101 21.12 8.11 -6.09
N THR A 102 20.31 7.75 -5.07
CA THR A 102 19.52 6.51 -5.07
C THR A 102 18.60 6.43 -6.28
N GLY A 103 17.96 7.53 -6.66
CA GLY A 103 17.11 7.60 -7.87
C GLY A 103 17.88 7.35 -9.17
N LEU A 104 19.09 7.91 -9.29
CA LEU A 104 19.96 7.66 -10.43
C LEU A 104 20.41 6.19 -10.50
N GLU A 105 20.81 5.59 -9.37
CA GLU A 105 21.19 4.18 -9.27
C GLU A 105 20.01 3.26 -9.64
N ASN A 106 18.79 3.61 -9.24
CA ASN A 106 17.55 2.94 -9.61
C ASN A 106 17.10 3.23 -11.06
N LYS A 107 17.83 4.06 -11.80
CA LYS A 107 17.54 4.45 -13.19
C LYS A 107 16.14 5.05 -13.35
N ILE A 108 15.72 5.90 -12.39
CA ILE A 108 14.44 6.59 -12.46
C ILE A 108 14.46 7.58 -13.64
N GLU A 109 13.53 7.42 -14.56
CA GLU A 109 13.49 8.17 -15.81
C GLU A 109 13.17 9.64 -15.57
N GLY A 110 13.98 10.52 -16.18
CA GLY A 110 13.78 11.96 -16.15
C GLY A 110 13.92 12.62 -14.78
N ILE A 111 14.54 11.94 -13.81
CA ILE A 111 14.77 12.52 -12.49
C ILE A 111 15.76 13.68 -12.59
N GLU A 112 15.43 14.82 -11.97
CA GLU A 112 16.21 16.03 -12.02
C GLU A 112 16.31 16.71 -10.65
N MET A 113 17.51 17.23 -10.32
CA MET A 113 17.67 18.16 -9.22
C MET A 113 17.26 19.56 -9.72
N ILE A 114 16.35 20.20 -9.02
CA ILE A 114 15.78 21.49 -9.42
C ILE A 114 15.94 22.54 -8.30
N ASN A 115 16.10 23.81 -8.71
CA ASN A 115 16.20 24.91 -7.77
C ASN A 115 14.81 25.41 -7.31
N ALA A 116 14.77 26.36 -6.36
CA ALA A 116 13.53 26.88 -5.79
C ALA A 116 12.61 27.55 -6.82
N ASP A 117 13.18 28.21 -7.84
CA ASP A 117 12.38 28.87 -8.89
C ASP A 117 11.71 27.84 -9.78
N GLN A 118 12.43 26.80 -10.19
CA GLN A 118 11.87 25.66 -10.95
C GLN A 118 10.81 24.91 -10.15
N VAL A 119 10.98 24.76 -8.83
CA VAL A 119 9.90 24.19 -7.98
C VAL A 119 8.65 25.06 -8.07
N ARG A 120 8.78 26.40 -8.00
CA ARG A 120 7.63 27.32 -8.10
C ARG A 120 6.96 27.34 -9.47
N GLU A 121 7.69 27.08 -10.54
CA GLU A 121 7.09 26.92 -11.87
C GLU A 121 6.16 25.72 -11.92
N ILE A 122 6.55 24.60 -11.29
CA ILE A 122 5.76 23.37 -11.21
C ILE A 122 4.61 23.51 -10.19
N GLU A 123 4.93 23.95 -8.97
CA GLU A 123 4.03 24.09 -7.82
C GLU A 123 4.11 25.53 -7.25
N PRO A 124 3.28 26.48 -7.76
CA PRO A 124 3.42 27.91 -7.47
C PRO A 124 3.29 28.30 -5.99
N HIS A 125 2.55 27.50 -5.20
CA HIS A 125 2.30 27.77 -3.78
C HIS A 125 3.36 27.17 -2.85
N VAL A 126 4.29 26.37 -3.40
CA VAL A 126 5.31 25.69 -2.60
C VAL A 126 6.45 26.64 -2.25
N LYS A 127 6.78 26.68 -0.96
CA LYS A 127 7.99 27.30 -0.43
C LYS A 127 9.07 26.23 -0.26
N SER A 128 10.17 26.37 -0.99
CA SER A 128 11.31 25.45 -0.92
C SER A 128 12.63 26.21 -1.13
N ILE A 129 13.73 25.56 -0.83
CA ILE A 129 15.10 25.98 -1.17
C ILE A 129 15.68 25.17 -2.32
N GLY A 130 14.96 24.15 -2.80
CA GLY A 130 15.27 23.26 -3.92
C GLY A 130 14.44 22.01 -3.84
N GLY A 131 14.56 21.13 -4.83
CA GLY A 131 13.80 19.90 -4.88
C GLY A 131 14.35 18.89 -5.88
N ILE A 132 13.66 17.73 -5.93
CA ILE A 132 13.86 16.70 -6.94
C ILE A 132 12.57 16.60 -7.74
N TRP A 133 12.66 16.78 -9.05
CA TRP A 133 11.55 16.48 -9.96
C TRP A 133 11.58 15.00 -10.36
N VAL A 134 10.44 14.32 -10.28
CA VAL A 134 10.28 12.89 -10.60
C VAL A 134 9.10 12.73 -11.55
N PRO A 135 9.28 12.90 -12.86
CA PRO A 135 8.21 12.95 -13.85
C PRO A 135 7.43 11.65 -14.03
N CYS A 136 8.04 10.51 -13.75
CA CYS A 136 7.44 9.20 -13.92
C CYS A 136 6.53 8.74 -12.76
N THR A 137 6.31 9.59 -11.76
CA THR A 137 5.34 9.38 -10.68
C THR A 137 3.95 9.84 -11.14
N GLY A 138 2.91 9.21 -10.64
CA GLY A 138 1.55 9.58 -11.03
C GLY A 138 0.50 9.12 -10.03
N ILE A 139 -0.74 9.18 -10.46
CA ILE A 139 -1.94 8.77 -9.71
C ILE A 139 -2.77 7.80 -10.53
N ILE A 140 -3.51 6.91 -9.86
CA ILE A 140 -4.35 5.90 -10.50
C ILE A 140 -5.52 5.49 -9.59
N ASP A 141 -6.63 5.13 -10.20
CA ASP A 141 -7.72 4.42 -9.53
C ASP A 141 -7.36 2.94 -9.32
N PHE A 142 -6.79 2.62 -8.15
CA PHE A 142 -6.46 1.23 -7.79
C PHE A 142 -7.71 0.34 -7.62
N ARG A 143 -8.88 0.90 -7.23
CA ARG A 143 -10.13 0.13 -7.17
C ARG A 143 -10.58 -0.32 -8.56
N GLY A 144 -10.61 0.61 -9.51
CA GLY A 144 -10.92 0.32 -10.91
C GLY A 144 -9.94 -0.66 -11.55
N ALA A 145 -8.64 -0.51 -11.29
CA ALA A 145 -7.62 -1.44 -11.77
C ALA A 145 -7.82 -2.85 -11.21
N THR A 146 -8.14 -2.97 -9.90
CA THR A 146 -8.41 -4.26 -9.25
C THR A 146 -9.62 -4.95 -9.84
N ALA A 147 -10.73 -4.21 -9.98
CA ALA A 147 -11.97 -4.74 -10.56
C ALA A 147 -11.77 -5.21 -12.00
N LYS A 148 -11.03 -4.44 -12.81
CA LYS A 148 -10.74 -4.78 -14.21
C LYS A 148 -9.87 -6.03 -14.33
N MET A 149 -8.86 -6.22 -13.48
CA MET A 149 -8.06 -7.46 -13.47
C MET A 149 -8.94 -8.69 -13.22
N VAL A 150 -9.85 -8.62 -12.26
CA VAL A 150 -10.77 -9.71 -11.93
C VAL A 150 -11.77 -9.95 -13.06
N GLU A 151 -12.36 -8.89 -13.63
CA GLU A 151 -13.27 -8.97 -14.78
C GLU A 151 -12.64 -9.72 -15.96
N ILE A 152 -11.41 -9.33 -16.32
CA ILE A 152 -10.68 -9.98 -17.42
C ILE A 152 -10.40 -11.46 -17.09
N ALA A 153 -9.90 -11.73 -15.89
CA ALA A 153 -9.61 -13.12 -15.49
C ALA A 153 -10.86 -14.01 -15.55
N LEU A 154 -12.01 -13.53 -15.08
CA LEU A 154 -13.28 -14.26 -15.15
C LEU A 154 -13.75 -14.48 -16.59
N SER A 155 -13.50 -13.53 -17.49
CA SER A 155 -13.88 -13.68 -18.91
C SER A 155 -13.05 -14.72 -19.66
N MET A 156 -11.84 -15.05 -19.17
CA MET A 156 -10.94 -16.04 -19.80
C MET A 156 -11.36 -17.49 -19.54
N GLN A 157 -12.05 -17.76 -18.42
CA GLN A 157 -12.41 -19.11 -18.01
C GLN A 157 -13.79 -19.13 -17.35
N GLU A 158 -14.77 -19.73 -18.02
CA GLU A 158 -16.17 -19.82 -17.55
C GLU A 158 -16.32 -20.52 -16.19
N GLY A 159 -15.40 -21.45 -15.87
CA GLY A 159 -15.40 -22.18 -14.60
C GLY A 159 -14.81 -21.38 -13.44
N SER A 160 -14.13 -20.25 -13.69
CA SER A 160 -13.58 -19.39 -12.64
C SER A 160 -14.66 -18.50 -12.03
N LYS A 161 -14.57 -18.24 -10.70
CA LYS A 161 -15.64 -17.56 -9.96
C LYS A 161 -15.11 -16.55 -8.95
N LEU A 162 -15.89 -15.49 -8.75
CA LEU A 162 -15.73 -14.53 -7.68
C LEU A 162 -16.82 -14.73 -6.62
N PHE A 163 -16.41 -14.86 -5.35
CA PHE A 163 -17.28 -14.97 -4.20
C PHE A 163 -17.06 -13.76 -3.29
N LEU A 164 -17.96 -12.78 -3.36
CA LEU A 164 -18.01 -11.63 -2.47
C LEU A 164 -18.81 -11.96 -1.21
N GLU A 165 -18.64 -11.15 -0.15
CA GLU A 165 -19.26 -11.35 1.17
C GLU A 165 -19.01 -12.77 1.71
N THR A 166 -17.86 -13.37 1.37
CA THR A 166 -17.54 -14.75 1.66
C THR A 166 -16.23 -14.84 2.44
N GLU A 167 -16.36 -14.75 3.77
CA GLU A 167 -15.22 -14.84 4.69
C GLU A 167 -14.72 -16.29 4.84
N VAL A 168 -13.41 -16.49 4.69
CA VAL A 168 -12.77 -17.78 4.99
C VAL A 168 -12.57 -17.91 6.50
N ILE A 169 -13.23 -18.90 7.11
CA ILE A 169 -13.29 -19.12 8.55
C ILE A 169 -12.20 -20.10 9.00
N SER A 170 -12.09 -21.25 8.34
CA SER A 170 -11.09 -22.29 8.64
C SER A 170 -10.74 -23.08 7.39
N ILE A 171 -9.65 -23.85 7.47
CA ILE A 171 -9.17 -24.72 6.40
C ILE A 171 -8.90 -26.09 7.00
N ASP A 172 -9.50 -27.13 6.43
CA ASP A 172 -9.20 -28.52 6.73
C ASP A 172 -8.34 -29.10 5.61
N LYS A 173 -7.14 -29.54 5.95
CA LYS A 173 -6.20 -30.12 4.97
C LYS A 173 -6.53 -31.57 4.71
N GLY A 174 -6.75 -31.91 3.44
CA GLY A 174 -6.79 -33.29 2.98
C GLY A 174 -5.53 -33.67 2.19
N GLU A 175 -5.41 -34.91 1.80
CA GLU A 175 -4.25 -35.41 1.03
C GLU A 175 -4.26 -34.83 -0.40
N GLU A 176 -5.40 -34.84 -1.07
CA GLU A 176 -5.56 -34.32 -2.43
C GLU A 176 -6.08 -32.88 -2.43
N ASN A 177 -7.17 -32.63 -1.72
CA ASN A 177 -7.86 -31.34 -1.65
C ASN A 177 -7.92 -30.82 -0.22
N SER A 178 -7.94 -29.51 -0.08
CA SER A 178 -8.29 -28.83 1.17
C SER A 178 -9.76 -28.40 1.13
N THR A 179 -10.45 -28.51 2.28
CA THR A 179 -11.80 -27.96 2.44
C THR A 179 -11.70 -26.57 3.07
N ILE A 180 -12.21 -25.58 2.36
CA ILE A 180 -12.25 -24.18 2.80
C ILE A 180 -13.64 -23.91 3.38
N HIS A 181 -13.74 -23.73 4.70
CA HIS A 181 -14.98 -23.35 5.36
C HIS A 181 -15.13 -21.84 5.32
N THR A 182 -16.25 -21.38 4.80
CA THR A 182 -16.56 -19.96 4.66
C THR A 182 -17.87 -19.60 5.36
N SER A 183 -18.16 -18.29 5.45
CA SER A 183 -19.44 -17.78 5.97
C SER A 183 -20.66 -18.21 5.13
N LYS A 184 -20.46 -18.69 3.89
CA LYS A 184 -21.53 -19.09 2.97
C LYS A 184 -21.50 -20.58 2.57
N GLY A 185 -20.69 -21.40 3.24
CA GLY A 185 -20.58 -22.83 2.99
C GLY A 185 -19.14 -23.32 2.87
N ALA A 186 -18.99 -24.57 2.47
CA ALA A 186 -17.69 -25.21 2.29
C ALA A 186 -17.36 -25.39 0.81
N TYR A 187 -16.09 -25.25 0.47
CA TYR A 187 -15.57 -25.39 -0.90
C TYR A 187 -14.31 -26.25 -0.85
N GLU A 188 -14.07 -26.98 -1.93
CA GLU A 188 -12.87 -27.80 -2.09
C GLU A 188 -11.92 -27.16 -3.12
N ALA A 189 -10.62 -27.16 -2.82
CA ALA A 189 -9.59 -26.76 -3.73
C ALA A 189 -8.31 -27.57 -3.52
N GLU A 190 -7.63 -27.86 -4.62
CA GLU A 190 -6.36 -28.57 -4.59
C GLU A 190 -5.23 -27.65 -4.09
N TYR A 191 -5.24 -26.39 -4.52
CA TYR A 191 -4.21 -25.40 -4.19
C TYR A 191 -4.82 -24.12 -3.59
N LEU A 192 -4.11 -23.49 -2.67
CA LEU A 192 -4.56 -22.28 -1.98
C LEU A 192 -3.51 -21.17 -2.10
N VAL A 193 -3.94 -19.98 -2.47
CA VAL A 193 -3.10 -18.77 -2.43
C VAL A 193 -3.79 -17.72 -1.59
N PHE A 194 -3.09 -17.25 -0.55
CA PHE A 194 -3.60 -16.27 0.41
C PHE A 194 -2.94 -14.91 0.21
N CYS A 195 -3.75 -13.91 -0.14
CA CYS A 195 -3.38 -12.49 -0.29
C CYS A 195 -4.22 -11.64 0.67
N ALA A 196 -4.19 -11.99 1.96
CA ALA A 196 -5.16 -11.55 2.95
C ALA A 196 -4.82 -10.23 3.67
N GLY A 197 -3.77 -9.52 3.24
CA GLY A 197 -3.43 -8.18 3.74
C GLY A 197 -3.37 -8.11 5.27
N LEU A 198 -4.24 -7.31 5.90
CA LEU A 198 -4.30 -7.15 7.35
C LEU A 198 -4.60 -8.44 8.14
N GLN A 199 -5.14 -9.48 7.49
CA GLN A 199 -5.46 -10.76 8.11
C GLN A 199 -4.46 -11.87 7.73
N ALA A 200 -3.36 -11.54 7.06
CA ALA A 200 -2.42 -12.51 6.47
C ALA A 200 -1.85 -13.49 7.51
N ASP A 201 -1.36 -13.00 8.64
CA ASP A 201 -0.81 -13.83 9.73
C ASP A 201 -1.86 -14.74 10.39
N ARG A 202 -3.10 -14.26 10.51
CA ARG A 202 -4.21 -15.02 11.09
C ARG A 202 -4.63 -16.19 10.20
N LEU A 203 -4.78 -15.92 8.89
CA LEU A 203 -5.13 -16.98 7.94
C LEU A 203 -4.00 -17.99 7.77
N ALA A 204 -2.75 -17.55 7.78
CA ALA A 204 -1.61 -18.46 7.75
C ALA A 204 -1.58 -19.38 8.99
N ARG A 205 -1.84 -18.86 10.21
CA ARG A 205 -1.95 -19.69 11.42
C ARG A 205 -3.15 -20.65 11.36
N LYS A 206 -4.28 -20.22 10.79
CA LYS A 206 -5.45 -21.12 10.58
C LYS A 206 -5.14 -22.25 9.59
N ASP A 207 -4.25 -22.00 8.63
CA ASP A 207 -3.76 -23.01 7.68
C ASP A 207 -2.64 -23.89 8.26
N GLY A 208 -2.23 -23.68 9.54
CA GLY A 208 -1.23 -24.49 10.23
C GLY A 208 0.19 -23.95 10.17
N VAL A 209 0.43 -22.78 9.58
CA VAL A 209 1.75 -22.14 9.52
C VAL A 209 2.17 -21.66 10.90
N LYS A 210 3.38 -22.02 11.33
CA LYS A 210 3.98 -21.55 12.58
C LYS A 210 4.71 -20.23 12.35
N LEU A 211 4.08 -19.12 12.70
CA LEU A 211 4.64 -17.77 12.52
C LEU A 211 5.11 -17.19 13.84
N LYS A 212 6.31 -16.63 13.84
CA LYS A 212 6.85 -15.78 14.91
C LYS A 212 6.47 -14.30 14.70
N GLU A 213 6.26 -13.89 13.48
CA GLU A 213 5.82 -12.54 13.10
C GLU A 213 4.32 -12.36 13.33
N GLN A 214 3.91 -11.11 13.51
CA GLN A 214 2.51 -10.71 13.64
C GLN A 214 2.21 -9.43 12.86
N VAL A 215 1.04 -9.39 12.22
CA VAL A 215 0.55 -8.16 11.60
C VAL A 215 -0.05 -7.24 12.66
N VAL A 216 0.42 -5.99 12.69
CA VAL A 216 -0.17 -4.90 13.48
C VAL A 216 -0.62 -3.78 12.56
N GLY A 217 -1.73 -3.12 12.92
CA GLY A 217 -2.30 -2.04 12.12
C GLY A 217 -1.75 -0.68 12.53
N PHE A 218 -1.36 0.13 11.54
CA PHE A 218 -1.05 1.55 11.72
C PHE A 218 -1.93 2.38 10.80
N ARG A 219 -2.80 3.20 11.41
CA ARG A 219 -3.71 4.07 10.67
C ARG A 219 -3.00 5.36 10.28
N GLY A 220 -3.24 5.79 9.06
CA GLY A 220 -2.91 7.10 8.54
C GLY A 220 -4.18 7.90 8.31
N ASP A 221 -4.35 9.00 9.03
CA ASP A 221 -5.44 9.93 8.83
C ASP A 221 -5.03 10.98 7.80
N TYR A 222 -5.95 11.33 6.90
CA TYR A 222 -5.77 12.37 5.91
C TYR A 222 -6.69 13.56 6.21
N TYR A 223 -6.29 14.71 5.71
CA TYR A 223 -7.15 15.85 5.46
C TYR A 223 -7.28 16.03 3.94
N GLU A 224 -8.33 16.69 3.50
CA GLU A 224 -8.55 17.07 2.12
C GLU A 224 -8.59 18.60 2.01
N LEU A 225 -8.11 19.14 0.89
CA LEU A 225 -8.24 20.56 0.61
C LEU A 225 -9.70 20.85 0.20
N THR A 226 -10.21 21.99 0.66
CA THR A 226 -11.51 22.49 0.21
C THR A 226 -11.49 22.80 -1.29
N PRO A 227 -12.63 22.83 -1.98
CA PRO A 227 -12.68 23.17 -3.42
C PRO A 227 -11.95 24.47 -3.78
N GLU A 228 -12.01 25.48 -2.87
CA GLU A 228 -11.36 26.77 -3.04
C GLU A 228 -9.84 26.68 -2.92
N ALA A 229 -9.31 25.69 -2.17
CA ALA A 229 -7.89 25.53 -1.90
C ALA A 229 -7.19 24.51 -2.81
N LYS A 230 -7.92 23.66 -3.54
CA LYS A 230 -7.35 22.59 -4.41
C LYS A 230 -6.36 23.13 -5.44
N HIS A 231 -6.56 24.35 -5.95
CA HIS A 231 -5.68 24.97 -6.92
C HIS A 231 -4.25 25.18 -6.43
N LYS A 232 -4.03 25.12 -5.10
CA LYS A 232 -2.71 25.24 -4.46
C LYS A 232 -1.79 24.04 -4.72
N VAL A 233 -2.34 22.91 -5.20
CA VAL A 233 -1.60 21.69 -5.51
C VAL A 233 -1.94 21.23 -6.93
N LYS A 234 -0.93 21.17 -7.78
CA LYS A 234 -1.11 20.74 -9.19
C LYS A 234 -0.80 19.26 -9.40
N ASN A 235 0.20 18.76 -8.70
CA ASN A 235 0.72 17.39 -8.86
C ASN A 235 0.85 16.70 -7.48
N LEU A 236 2.02 16.16 -7.19
CA LEU A 236 2.36 15.50 -5.93
C LEU A 236 3.49 16.26 -5.25
N ILE A 237 3.28 16.70 -4.00
CA ILE A 237 4.26 17.50 -3.25
C ILE A 237 4.67 16.71 -2.00
N TYR A 238 5.92 16.27 -1.94
CA TYR A 238 6.45 15.45 -0.87
C TYR A 238 7.61 16.20 -0.17
N PRO A 239 7.72 16.14 1.16
CA PRO A 239 8.91 16.61 1.84
C PRO A 239 10.07 15.66 1.61
N VAL A 240 11.30 16.13 1.77
CA VAL A 240 12.46 15.26 1.94
C VAL A 240 12.22 14.39 3.19
N PRO A 241 12.24 13.05 3.09
CA PRO A 241 12.05 12.18 4.24
C PRO A 241 13.09 12.42 5.33
N ASN A 242 12.69 12.42 6.58
CA ASN A 242 13.64 12.39 7.69
C ASN A 242 14.14 10.94 7.87
N PRO A 243 15.46 10.66 7.77
CA PRO A 243 15.99 9.30 7.90
C PRO A 243 15.78 8.68 9.29
N ASP A 244 15.55 9.49 10.31
CA ASP A 244 15.32 9.03 11.68
C ASP A 244 13.90 8.49 11.91
N PHE A 245 13.01 8.63 10.92
CA PHE A 245 11.62 8.21 11.05
C PHE A 245 11.26 7.10 10.06
N PRO A 246 10.51 6.08 10.51
CA PRO A 246 10.16 4.92 9.67
C PRO A 246 9.09 5.22 8.61
N PHE A 247 8.46 6.39 8.65
CA PHE A 247 7.38 6.78 7.74
C PHE A 247 7.71 8.08 7.01
N LEU A 248 7.20 8.21 5.78
CA LEU A 248 7.23 9.46 5.04
C LEU A 248 6.44 10.54 5.80
N GLY A 249 6.95 11.76 5.79
CA GLY A 249 6.23 12.91 6.32
C GLY A 249 4.93 13.19 5.58
N VAL A 250 4.08 14.01 6.20
CA VAL A 250 2.84 14.49 5.60
C VAL A 250 3.13 15.16 4.26
N HIS A 251 2.36 14.82 3.23
CA HIS A 251 2.55 15.27 1.85
C HIS A 251 1.19 15.57 1.19
N PHE A 252 1.21 16.18 0.02
CA PHE A 252 0.02 16.45 -0.77
C PHE A 252 -0.06 15.51 -1.95
N THR A 253 -1.26 14.99 -2.21
CA THR A 253 -1.54 14.10 -3.32
C THR A 253 -2.81 14.56 -4.04
N ARG A 254 -2.67 14.98 -5.29
CA ARG A 254 -3.84 15.12 -6.17
C ARG A 254 -4.36 13.73 -6.51
N MET A 255 -5.66 13.54 -6.42
CA MET A 255 -6.32 12.27 -6.67
C MET A 255 -6.91 12.23 -8.09
N THR A 256 -7.28 11.04 -8.56
CA THR A 256 -7.87 10.84 -9.91
C THR A 256 -9.26 11.42 -10.06
N ASP A 257 -9.97 11.69 -8.97
CA ASP A 257 -11.28 12.36 -8.91
C ASP A 257 -11.17 13.89 -8.78
N GLY A 258 -9.93 14.41 -8.73
CA GLY A 258 -9.66 15.84 -8.60
C GLY A 258 -9.62 16.35 -7.15
N GLU A 259 -9.82 15.47 -6.17
CA GLU A 259 -9.57 15.79 -4.76
C GLU A 259 -8.07 15.95 -4.49
N VAL A 260 -7.72 16.66 -3.42
CA VAL A 260 -6.34 16.79 -2.95
C VAL A 260 -6.26 16.34 -1.51
N GLU A 261 -5.62 15.20 -1.31
CA GLU A 261 -5.36 14.67 0.03
C GLU A 261 -4.07 15.25 0.62
N CYS A 262 -4.12 15.48 1.93
CA CYS A 262 -3.00 15.94 2.75
C CYS A 262 -2.75 14.91 3.85
N GLY A 263 -1.64 14.27 3.85
CA GLY A 263 -1.35 13.22 4.84
C GLY A 263 -0.33 12.22 4.33
N PRO A 264 -0.35 11.02 4.93
CA PRO A 264 -1.00 10.68 6.20
C PRO A 264 -0.09 10.88 7.41
N ASN A 265 -0.67 10.87 8.61
CA ASN A 265 0.05 10.56 9.85
C ASN A 265 0.27 9.05 9.99
N ALA A 266 0.80 8.60 11.15
CA ALA A 266 0.98 7.18 11.43
C ALA A 266 0.72 6.88 12.92
N VAL A 267 -0.48 6.41 13.23
CA VAL A 267 -0.89 6.06 14.59
C VAL A 267 -1.25 4.57 14.68
N PHE A 268 -0.85 3.93 15.78
CA PHE A 268 -1.28 2.56 16.04
C PHE A 268 -2.80 2.49 16.15
N THR A 269 -3.44 1.48 15.55
CA THR A 269 -4.88 1.28 15.62
C THR A 269 -5.25 0.09 16.49
N PHE A 270 -6.30 0.26 17.30
CA PHE A 270 -6.85 -0.77 18.18
C PHE A 270 -7.82 -1.74 17.48
N LYS A 271 -8.00 -1.57 16.18
CA LYS A 271 -8.75 -2.46 15.29
C LYS A 271 -8.00 -2.57 13.96
N ARG A 272 -7.67 -3.79 13.50
CA ARG A 272 -6.89 -4.01 12.27
C ARG A 272 -7.51 -3.36 11.04
N GLU A 273 -8.82 -3.37 10.96
CA GLU A 273 -9.60 -2.73 9.89
C GLU A 273 -10.41 -1.57 10.48
N GLY A 274 -9.75 -0.77 11.33
CA GLY A 274 -10.32 0.39 11.99
C GLY A 274 -9.95 1.68 11.27
N TYR A 275 -10.89 2.25 10.54
CA TYR A 275 -10.71 3.49 9.78
C TYR A 275 -11.11 4.73 10.57
N GLY A 276 -11.97 4.58 11.59
CA GLY A 276 -12.34 5.64 12.53
C GLY A 276 -11.29 5.86 13.63
N LYS A 277 -11.20 7.09 14.15
CA LYS A 277 -10.23 7.45 15.21
C LYS A 277 -10.50 6.72 16.53
N THR A 278 -11.73 6.29 16.75
CA THR A 278 -12.21 5.61 17.97
C THR A 278 -12.56 4.15 17.75
N ASP A 279 -12.29 3.61 16.56
CA ASP A 279 -12.54 2.21 16.26
C ASP A 279 -11.73 1.30 17.18
N PHE A 280 -12.41 0.33 17.78
CA PHE A 280 -11.84 -0.57 18.76
C PHE A 280 -12.28 -2.02 18.51
N SER A 281 -11.37 -2.97 18.66
CA SER A 281 -11.62 -4.40 18.68
C SER A 281 -10.87 -5.02 19.85
N LEU A 282 -11.59 -5.65 20.77
CA LEU A 282 -10.97 -6.31 21.92
C LEU A 282 -9.97 -7.38 21.48
N LYS A 283 -10.34 -8.18 20.46
CA LYS A 283 -9.48 -9.21 19.90
C LYS A 283 -8.21 -8.64 19.28
N ASP A 284 -8.33 -7.62 18.43
CA ASP A 284 -7.18 -7.03 17.74
C ASP A 284 -6.24 -6.33 18.72
N THR A 285 -6.82 -5.65 19.71
CA THR A 285 -6.08 -4.99 20.79
C THR A 285 -5.34 -6.01 21.64
N TYR A 286 -6.02 -7.08 22.06
CA TYR A 286 -5.41 -8.16 22.85
C TYR A 286 -4.27 -8.82 22.08
N ASP A 287 -4.50 -9.23 20.83
CA ASP A 287 -3.47 -9.84 19.98
C ASP A 287 -2.23 -8.93 19.85
N ALA A 288 -2.46 -7.63 19.60
CA ALA A 288 -1.36 -6.69 19.41
C ALA A 288 -0.59 -6.39 20.69
N LEU A 289 -1.27 -6.20 21.82
CA LEU A 289 -0.63 -5.83 23.10
C LEU A 289 -0.03 -7.02 23.87
N THR A 290 -0.45 -8.24 23.59
CA THR A 290 0.20 -9.45 24.14
C THR A 290 1.44 -9.87 23.37
N TYR A 291 1.65 -9.31 22.17
CA TYR A 291 2.82 -9.58 21.36
C TYR A 291 4.01 -8.70 21.78
N GLY A 292 5.12 -9.34 22.22
CA GLY A 292 6.28 -8.64 22.74
C GLY A 292 6.94 -7.66 21.76
N GLY A 293 6.90 -7.96 20.46
CA GLY A 293 7.41 -7.08 19.40
C GLY A 293 6.74 -5.71 19.39
N THR A 294 5.42 -5.64 19.69
CA THR A 294 4.68 -4.37 19.74
C THR A 294 5.24 -3.43 20.82
N TRP A 295 5.56 -3.94 21.99
CA TRP A 295 6.13 -3.11 23.06
C TRP A 295 7.53 -2.63 22.72
N LYS A 296 8.37 -3.49 22.12
CA LYS A 296 9.70 -3.07 21.65
C LYS A 296 9.60 -1.96 20.60
N LEU A 297 8.69 -2.10 19.62
CA LEU A 297 8.42 -1.06 18.63
C LEU A 297 8.01 0.25 19.31
N PHE A 298 7.11 0.22 20.30
CA PHE A 298 6.66 1.40 21.02
C PHE A 298 7.78 2.07 21.81
N PHE A 299 8.57 1.30 22.55
CA PHE A 299 9.68 1.85 23.33
C PHE A 299 10.76 2.46 22.44
N ASN A 300 11.09 1.81 21.34
CA ASN A 300 12.08 2.32 20.38
C ASN A 300 11.65 3.61 19.68
N ASN A 301 10.32 3.85 19.57
CA ASN A 301 9.76 4.98 18.81
C ASN A 301 8.80 5.84 19.66
N MET A 302 8.95 5.88 20.97
CA MET A 302 7.97 6.50 21.89
C MET A 302 7.72 7.98 21.61
N SER A 303 8.78 8.77 21.43
CA SER A 303 8.66 10.22 21.17
C SER A 303 7.95 10.49 19.84
N PHE A 304 8.27 9.73 18.81
CA PHE A 304 7.61 9.78 17.52
C PHE A 304 6.11 9.44 17.66
N GLY A 305 5.78 8.31 18.28
CA GLY A 305 4.41 7.86 18.49
C GLY A 305 3.54 8.89 19.20
N ILE A 306 4.04 9.50 20.29
CA ILE A 306 3.32 10.56 21.01
C ILE A 306 3.05 11.76 20.10
N ASN A 307 4.01 12.17 19.30
CA ASN A 307 3.85 13.31 18.39
C ASN A 307 2.84 12.99 17.26
N GLU A 308 2.82 11.75 16.74
CA GLU A 308 1.82 11.32 15.77
C GLU A 308 0.40 11.34 16.35
N TYR A 309 0.21 10.83 17.58
CA TYR A 309 -1.08 10.92 18.26
C TYR A 309 -1.52 12.36 18.48
N ARG A 310 -0.62 13.26 18.92
CA ARG A 310 -0.95 14.69 19.06
C ARG A 310 -1.42 15.30 17.74
N ARG A 311 -0.76 14.97 16.62
CA ARG A 311 -1.16 15.44 15.27
C ARG A 311 -2.50 14.83 14.83
N ALA A 312 -2.76 13.56 15.14
CA ALA A 312 -4.03 12.89 14.80
C ALA A 312 -5.24 13.57 15.42
N PHE A 313 -5.09 14.13 16.63
CA PHE A 313 -6.18 14.80 17.37
C PHE A 313 -6.13 16.34 17.30
N SER A 314 -5.16 16.93 16.61
CA SER A 314 -5.03 18.38 16.50
C SER A 314 -4.89 18.84 15.05
N LYS A 315 -5.99 19.30 14.46
CA LYS A 315 -6.03 19.93 13.13
C LYS A 315 -4.99 21.04 13.01
N LYS A 316 -4.81 21.87 14.07
CA LYS A 316 -3.83 22.96 14.09
C LYS A 316 -2.40 22.45 13.98
N LEU A 317 -2.03 21.39 14.70
CA LEU A 317 -0.68 20.80 14.61
C LEU A 317 -0.45 20.14 13.24
N PHE A 318 -1.48 19.51 12.70
CA PHE A 318 -1.41 18.92 11.36
C PHE A 318 -1.20 20.00 10.30
N LEU A 319 -2.01 21.05 10.32
CA LEU A 319 -1.87 22.21 9.43
C LEU A 319 -0.46 22.84 9.50
N LYS A 320 0.10 23.01 10.70
CA LYS A 320 1.46 23.53 10.87
C LYS A 320 2.51 22.68 10.13
N THR A 321 2.29 21.37 10.02
CA THR A 321 3.18 20.50 9.24
C THR A 321 3.03 20.75 7.74
N LEU A 322 1.81 20.93 7.25
CA LEU A 322 1.53 21.26 5.84
C LEU A 322 2.08 22.63 5.45
N GLN A 323 1.99 23.61 6.34
CA GLN A 323 2.48 24.98 6.15
C GLN A 323 4.01 25.07 5.97
N ARG A 324 4.76 24.02 6.28
CA ARG A 324 6.19 23.96 5.94
C ARG A 324 6.42 23.99 4.44
N MET A 325 5.51 23.36 3.66
CA MET A 325 5.58 23.27 2.20
C MET A 325 4.70 24.33 1.53
N ILE A 326 3.49 24.56 2.03
CA ILE A 326 2.53 25.55 1.50
C ILE A 326 2.12 26.50 2.65
N PRO A 327 2.88 27.61 2.86
CA PRO A 327 2.69 28.48 4.03
C PRO A 327 1.35 29.23 4.08
N ASP A 328 0.72 29.47 2.95
CA ASP A 328 -0.55 30.20 2.81
C ASP A 328 -1.80 29.36 3.04
N LEU A 329 -1.65 28.09 3.47
CA LEU A 329 -2.75 27.28 3.93
C LEU A 329 -3.30 27.79 5.27
N THR A 330 -4.62 27.77 5.40
CA THR A 330 -5.34 28.17 6.61
C THR A 330 -6.12 27.02 7.20
N MET A 331 -6.74 27.22 8.39
CA MET A 331 -7.61 26.22 8.98
C MET A 331 -8.87 25.97 8.15
N ASP A 332 -9.30 26.93 7.36
CA ASP A 332 -10.50 26.82 6.53
C ASP A 332 -10.23 26.09 5.20
N ASP A 333 -8.96 25.99 4.80
CA ASP A 333 -8.56 25.31 3.56
C ASP A 333 -8.56 23.78 3.66
N ILE A 334 -8.63 23.20 4.86
CA ILE A 334 -8.58 21.75 5.07
C ILE A 334 -9.77 21.23 5.84
N HIS A 335 -10.26 20.06 5.51
CA HIS A 335 -11.28 19.32 6.29
C HIS A 335 -10.84 17.86 6.48
N PRO A 336 -11.40 17.13 7.48
CA PRO A 336 -11.10 15.72 7.67
C PRO A 336 -11.42 14.93 6.40
N GLY A 337 -10.45 14.19 5.92
CA GLY A 337 -10.58 13.27 4.81
C GLY A 337 -10.71 11.81 5.28
N ARG A 338 -10.46 10.90 4.38
CA ARG A 338 -10.48 9.47 4.66
C ARG A 338 -9.26 9.04 5.50
N SER A 339 -9.22 7.77 5.86
CA SER A 339 -8.07 7.14 6.51
C SER A 339 -7.73 5.81 5.83
N GLY A 340 -6.51 5.35 6.04
CA GLY A 340 -6.07 4.03 5.59
C GLY A 340 -5.34 3.30 6.72
N VAL A 341 -5.36 1.98 6.72
CA VAL A 341 -4.58 1.19 7.68
C VAL A 341 -3.48 0.44 6.95
N ARG A 342 -2.24 0.67 7.40
CA ARG A 342 -1.07 -0.09 6.94
C ARG A 342 -0.94 -1.36 7.75
N ALA A 343 -0.78 -2.50 7.08
CA ALA A 343 -0.35 -3.73 7.69
C ALA A 343 1.17 -3.70 7.86
N LEU A 344 1.66 -3.71 9.10
CA LEU A 344 3.08 -3.90 9.38
C LEU A 344 3.30 -5.32 9.88
N LEU A 345 4.11 -6.09 9.18
CA LEU A 345 4.55 -7.40 9.66
C LEU A 345 5.70 -7.16 10.64
N LEU A 346 5.43 -7.40 11.92
CA LEU A 346 6.32 -7.12 13.04
C LEU A 346 6.95 -8.42 13.55
N ALA A 347 8.25 -8.40 13.76
CA ALA A 347 8.99 -9.50 14.35
C ALA A 347 9.07 -9.38 15.88
N GLU A 348 9.49 -10.45 16.57
CA GLU A 348 9.61 -10.52 18.03
C GLU A 348 10.63 -9.54 18.62
N ASP A 349 11.60 -9.11 17.81
CA ASP A 349 12.62 -8.11 18.15
C ASP A 349 12.10 -6.66 18.09
N GLY A 350 10.90 -6.45 17.54
CA GLY A 350 10.28 -5.14 17.35
C GLY A 350 10.59 -4.51 16.00
N ASP A 351 11.35 -5.18 15.14
CA ASP A 351 11.66 -4.72 13.82
C ASP A 351 10.52 -5.02 12.85
N THR A 352 10.23 -4.07 11.96
CA THR A 352 9.27 -4.23 10.87
C THR A 352 9.93 -4.94 9.69
N ARG A 353 9.21 -5.90 9.10
CA ARG A 353 9.67 -6.55 7.86
C ARG A 353 9.33 -5.67 6.67
N ASP A 354 10.35 -5.06 6.09
CA ASP A 354 10.22 -4.07 5.02
C ASP A 354 10.17 -4.66 3.61
N ASP A 355 10.43 -5.97 3.46
CA ASP A 355 10.46 -6.63 2.16
C ASP A 355 9.32 -7.65 2.02
N PHE A 356 9.15 -8.16 0.84
CA PHE A 356 8.21 -9.20 0.48
C PHE A 356 8.42 -10.45 1.32
N ARG A 357 7.34 -10.95 1.92
CA ARG A 357 7.40 -12.18 2.72
C ARG A 357 6.33 -13.14 2.26
N ILE A 358 6.75 -14.26 1.70
CA ILE A 358 5.92 -15.39 1.30
C ILE A 358 6.29 -16.59 2.16
N GLU A 359 5.29 -17.37 2.56
CA GLU A 359 5.43 -18.61 3.29
C GLU A 359 4.71 -19.72 2.55
N TYR A 360 5.28 -20.92 2.58
CA TYR A 360 4.75 -22.10 1.89
C TYR A 360 4.35 -23.15 2.94
N HIS A 361 3.16 -23.72 2.78
CA HIS A 361 2.68 -24.76 3.68
C HIS A 361 1.88 -25.83 2.91
N GLY A 362 2.52 -26.95 2.57
CA GLY A 362 1.94 -27.99 1.73
C GLY A 362 1.49 -27.44 0.37
N LYS A 363 0.21 -27.53 0.08
CA LYS A 363 -0.42 -27.01 -1.14
C LYS A 363 -0.94 -25.57 -0.98
N SER A 364 -0.32 -24.78 -0.08
CA SER A 364 -0.69 -23.39 0.18
C SER A 364 0.47 -22.43 0.02
N ILE A 365 0.20 -21.23 -0.52
CA ILE A 365 1.09 -20.09 -0.57
C ILE A 365 0.46 -18.94 0.22
N HIS A 366 1.20 -18.36 1.16
CA HIS A 366 0.76 -17.23 1.98
C HIS A 366 1.60 -16.00 1.69
N VAL A 367 0.98 -14.96 1.16
CA VAL A 367 1.59 -13.63 1.07
C VAL A 367 1.41 -12.93 2.40
N LEU A 368 2.42 -13.03 3.27
CA LEU A 368 2.38 -12.49 4.63
C LEU A 368 2.62 -10.99 4.67
N ASN A 369 3.47 -10.50 3.78
CA ASN A 369 3.82 -9.08 3.68
C ASN A 369 4.00 -8.66 2.22
N ALA A 370 3.25 -7.66 1.83
CA ALA A 370 3.39 -6.96 0.56
C ALA A 370 3.40 -5.44 0.86
N PRO A 371 4.56 -4.91 1.33
CA PRO A 371 4.65 -3.51 1.76
C PRO A 371 4.57 -2.56 0.57
N SER A 372 4.25 -1.27 0.86
CA SER A 372 4.33 -0.23 -0.17
C SER A 372 5.69 -0.29 -0.88
N PRO A 373 5.72 -0.32 -2.21
CA PRO A 373 4.68 0.13 -3.15
C PRO A 373 3.85 -1.01 -3.77
N ALA A 374 3.36 -1.96 -2.99
CA ALA A 374 2.70 -3.16 -3.50
C ALA A 374 1.58 -2.89 -4.51
N ALA A 375 0.78 -1.83 -4.33
CA ALA A 375 -0.27 -1.49 -5.29
C ALA A 375 0.30 -1.11 -6.67
N THR A 376 1.33 -0.25 -6.71
CA THR A 376 2.05 0.08 -7.95
C THR A 376 2.71 -1.16 -8.58
N ALA A 377 3.27 -2.04 -7.74
CA ALA A 377 3.99 -3.22 -8.16
C ALA A 377 3.08 -4.45 -8.37
N SER A 378 1.76 -4.29 -8.26
CA SER A 378 0.82 -5.41 -8.13
C SER A 378 0.88 -6.42 -9.27
N LEU A 379 1.03 -5.99 -10.51
CA LEU A 379 1.15 -6.89 -11.67
C LEU A 379 2.45 -7.69 -11.64
N ALA A 380 3.58 -7.06 -11.30
CA ALA A 380 4.86 -7.76 -11.14
C ALA A 380 4.82 -8.72 -9.94
N ILE A 381 4.18 -8.33 -8.85
CA ILE A 381 3.95 -9.18 -7.68
C ILE A 381 3.05 -10.37 -8.02
N GLY A 382 1.95 -10.13 -8.72
CA GLY A 382 1.04 -11.19 -9.18
C GLY A 382 1.74 -12.18 -10.09
N GLN A 383 2.62 -11.69 -10.98
CA GLN A 383 3.46 -12.56 -11.81
C GLN A 383 4.41 -13.40 -10.97
N TYR A 384 5.10 -12.78 -10.00
CA TYR A 384 6.00 -13.50 -9.10
C TYR A 384 5.26 -14.59 -8.32
N ILE A 385 4.07 -14.30 -7.77
CA ILE A 385 3.25 -15.30 -7.06
C ILE A 385 2.79 -16.41 -8.01
N ALA A 386 2.42 -16.09 -9.25
CA ALA A 386 2.03 -17.08 -10.25
C ALA A 386 3.20 -18.01 -10.62
N ASP A 387 4.41 -17.47 -10.73
CA ASP A 387 5.62 -18.26 -10.99
C ASP A 387 6.00 -19.15 -9.80
N GLU A 388 5.80 -18.68 -8.57
CA GLU A 388 5.98 -19.50 -7.37
C GLU A 388 4.90 -20.58 -7.25
N ALA A 389 3.64 -20.28 -7.62
CA ALA A 389 2.56 -21.27 -7.68
C ALA A 389 2.85 -22.37 -8.70
N GLU A 390 3.38 -22.00 -9.88
CA GLU A 390 3.82 -22.99 -10.88
C GLU A 390 4.81 -24.00 -10.32
N LYS A 391 5.85 -23.49 -9.63
CA LYS A 391 6.91 -24.31 -9.04
C LYS A 391 6.38 -25.18 -7.88
N GLN A 392 5.64 -24.53 -6.96
CA GLN A 392 5.18 -25.17 -5.73
C GLN A 392 4.09 -26.23 -5.98
N PHE A 393 3.25 -25.99 -6.97
CA PHE A 393 2.09 -26.82 -7.28
C PHE A 393 2.30 -27.71 -8.53
N ASN A 394 3.46 -27.61 -9.21
CA ASN A 394 3.76 -28.29 -10.46
C ASN A 394 2.66 -28.10 -11.53
N LEU A 395 2.16 -26.86 -11.64
CA LEU A 395 1.14 -26.49 -12.64
C LEU A 395 1.68 -26.70 -14.05
N LYS A 396 0.84 -27.26 -14.95
CA LYS A 396 1.20 -27.58 -16.34
C LYS A 396 0.28 -26.86 -17.33
#